data_ec4a4d66b486ad14f40dc90df6af5369
#
_entry.id   ec4a4d66b486ad14f40dc90df6af5369
#
_cell.length_a   1.000
_cell.length_b   1.000
_cell.length_c   1.000
_cell.angle_alpha   90.00
_cell.angle_beta   90.00
_cell.angle_gamma   90.00
#
_symmetry.space_group_name_H-M   'P 1'
#
loop_
_entity.id
_entity.type
_entity.pdbx_description
1 polymer ?
#
loop_
_entity_poly.entity_id
_entity_poly.type
_entity_poly.pdbx_seq_one_letter_code
_entity_poly.pdbx_strand_id
1 'polypeptide(L)'
;INATGALNSGLDDIISGYGLFENDTAVDVDFLLQGSAQGGAEQTRALATKLIQVAEARKDAIAFISPYRGSMITDTTDQEAPTVLSDADITDNVIDFFDPITSTSYAVFDSGYKYMFDRFSNGFRYVPLNGDIGGLCARTDINQFPWFSPAGTARGAILNAVKLAYNPNKEQRDRLYSSRINPVIFSPGSGILLFGDKTGYAKASAFDRINVRRLFIF
;
A
#
# COMPACT_ATOMS: atom_id res chain seq x y z
N ILE A 1 -18.13 11.62 -7.91
CA ILE A 1 -18.41 10.21 -8.26
C ILE A 1 -19.61 10.22 -9.20
N ASN A 2 -19.50 9.55 -10.35
CA ASN A 2 -20.58 9.43 -11.32
C ASN A 2 -21.65 8.42 -10.85
N ALA A 3 -22.75 8.27 -11.62
CA ALA A 3 -23.84 7.36 -11.27
C ALA A 3 -23.44 5.87 -11.18
N THR A 4 -22.31 5.50 -11.76
CA THR A 4 -21.74 4.14 -11.68
C THR A 4 -20.73 3.97 -10.54
N GLY A 5 -20.53 5.01 -9.71
CA GLY A 5 -19.57 4.98 -8.62
C GLY A 5 -18.12 5.26 -9.02
N ALA A 6 -17.83 5.51 -10.30
CA ALA A 6 -16.50 5.88 -10.73
C ALA A 6 -16.16 7.33 -10.35
N LEU A 7 -14.88 7.60 -10.09
CA LEU A 7 -14.41 8.96 -9.84
C LEU A 7 -14.54 9.80 -11.13
N ASN A 8 -15.01 11.03 -10.99
CA ASN A 8 -15.07 12.00 -12.10
C ASN A 8 -13.79 12.82 -12.23
N SER A 9 -12.90 12.75 -11.23
CA SER A 9 -11.64 13.48 -11.22
C SER A 9 -10.62 12.80 -12.11
N GLY A 10 -9.90 13.58 -12.90
CA GLY A 10 -8.72 13.12 -13.62
C GLY A 10 -7.53 12.88 -12.67
N LEU A 11 -6.48 12.27 -13.18
CA LEU A 11 -5.24 12.05 -12.43
C LEU A 11 -4.63 13.40 -12.00
N ASP A 12 -4.65 14.41 -12.86
CA ASP A 12 -4.10 15.73 -12.59
C ASP A 12 -4.83 16.44 -11.44
N ASP A 13 -6.15 16.26 -11.34
CA ASP A 13 -6.96 16.80 -10.24
C ASP A 13 -6.57 16.16 -8.90
N ILE A 14 -6.36 14.82 -8.92
CA ILE A 14 -5.95 14.07 -7.73
C ILE A 14 -4.54 14.48 -7.31
N ILE A 15 -3.60 14.58 -8.24
CA ILE A 15 -2.23 15.02 -7.99
C ILE A 15 -2.22 16.46 -7.43
N SER A 16 -3.02 17.35 -7.99
CA SER A 16 -3.18 18.72 -7.50
C SER A 16 -3.78 18.75 -6.09
N GLY A 17 -4.77 17.89 -5.81
CA GLY A 17 -5.35 17.73 -4.48
C GLY A 17 -4.33 17.31 -3.44
N TYR A 18 -3.48 16.32 -3.75
CA TYR A 18 -2.38 15.94 -2.84
C TYR A 18 -1.32 17.03 -2.69
N GLY A 19 -1.13 17.91 -3.68
CA GLY A 19 -0.26 19.08 -3.57
C GLY A 19 -0.66 20.05 -2.46
N LEU A 20 -1.93 20.09 -2.07
CA LEU A 20 -2.40 20.93 -0.96
C LEU A 20 -1.84 20.47 0.40
N PHE A 21 -1.43 19.23 0.52
CA PHE A 21 -0.81 18.68 1.73
C PHE A 21 0.70 18.99 1.86
N GLU A 22 1.31 19.66 0.88
CA GLU A 22 2.71 20.10 1.00
C GLU A 22 2.91 21.17 2.08
N ASN A 23 1.85 21.91 2.42
CA ASN A 23 1.91 22.94 3.46
C ASN A 23 1.69 22.30 4.84
N ASP A 24 2.76 22.03 5.55
CA ASP A 24 2.78 21.42 6.89
C ASP A 24 2.14 22.31 7.96
N THR A 25 2.16 23.61 7.79
CA THR A 25 1.56 24.57 8.74
C THR A 25 0.05 24.69 8.59
N ALA A 26 -0.50 24.37 7.40
CA ALA A 26 -1.93 24.47 7.12
C ALA A 26 -2.69 23.18 7.42
N VAL A 27 -2.04 22.03 7.25
CA VAL A 27 -2.67 20.71 7.39
C VAL A 27 -1.73 19.77 8.13
N ASP A 28 -2.18 19.26 9.27
CA ASP A 28 -1.48 18.28 10.07
C ASP A 28 -1.85 16.86 9.59
N VAL A 29 -0.89 16.11 9.05
CA VAL A 29 -1.07 14.74 8.56
C VAL A 29 0.18 13.89 8.77
N ASP A 30 0.02 12.70 9.33
CA ASP A 30 1.10 11.73 9.54
C ASP A 30 1.19 10.71 8.40
N PHE A 31 0.03 10.33 7.83
CA PHE A 31 -0.09 9.25 6.85
C PHE A 31 -0.76 9.72 5.57
N LEU A 32 -0.08 9.52 4.44
CA LEU A 32 -0.59 9.75 3.10
C LEU A 32 -0.94 8.41 2.46
N LEU A 33 -2.23 8.16 2.22
CA LEU A 33 -2.71 6.93 1.64
C LEU A 33 -2.99 7.13 0.15
N GLN A 34 -2.41 6.28 -0.71
CA GLN A 34 -2.65 6.32 -2.16
C GLN A 34 -4.12 6.05 -2.50
N GLY A 35 -4.79 5.22 -1.71
CA GLY A 35 -6.13 4.76 -2.01
C GLY A 35 -6.15 3.83 -3.24
N SER A 36 -7.27 3.82 -3.94
CA SER A 36 -7.44 3.09 -5.20
C SER A 36 -7.00 3.99 -6.35
N ALA A 37 -5.79 3.76 -6.86
CA ALA A 37 -5.29 4.50 -8.02
C ALA A 37 -6.08 4.12 -9.29
N GLN A 38 -6.31 5.11 -10.14
CA GLN A 38 -6.94 4.94 -11.45
C GLN A 38 -5.89 4.76 -12.55
N GLY A 39 -6.28 4.09 -13.63
CA GLY A 39 -5.45 3.91 -14.80
C GLY A 39 -4.46 2.74 -14.69
N GLY A 40 -3.48 2.74 -15.56
CA GLY A 40 -2.45 1.71 -15.65
C GLY A 40 -1.24 1.98 -14.74
N ALA A 41 -0.16 1.26 -15.00
CA ALA A 41 1.08 1.34 -14.22
C ALA A 41 1.66 2.76 -14.16
N GLU A 42 1.68 3.48 -15.29
CA GLU A 42 2.28 4.82 -15.38
C GLU A 42 1.49 5.84 -14.55
N GLN A 43 0.16 5.84 -14.66
CA GLN A 43 -0.71 6.76 -13.92
C GLN A 43 -0.62 6.49 -12.41
N THR A 44 -0.64 5.22 -12.01
CA THR A 44 -0.49 4.82 -10.61
C THR A 44 0.88 5.21 -10.06
N ARG A 45 1.95 5.05 -10.87
CA ARG A 45 3.31 5.45 -10.49
C ARG A 45 3.46 6.96 -10.38
N ALA A 46 2.81 7.74 -11.26
CA ALA A 46 2.80 9.20 -11.18
C ALA A 46 2.17 9.68 -9.86
N LEU A 47 1.02 9.10 -9.47
CA LEU A 47 0.38 9.39 -8.20
C LEU A 47 1.26 8.99 -7.01
N ALA A 48 1.86 7.79 -7.03
CA ALA A 48 2.77 7.32 -6.00
C ALA A 48 3.97 8.27 -5.83
N THR A 49 4.56 8.70 -6.94
CA THR A 49 5.68 9.64 -6.95
C THR A 49 5.28 10.98 -6.32
N LYS A 50 4.09 11.50 -6.63
CA LYS A 50 3.60 12.73 -6.01
C LYS A 50 3.44 12.60 -4.50
N LEU A 51 2.84 11.51 -4.01
CA LEU A 51 2.71 11.26 -2.58
C LEU A 51 4.06 11.17 -1.86
N ILE A 52 5.03 10.51 -2.49
CA ILE A 52 6.40 10.43 -1.98
C ILE A 52 7.03 11.82 -1.91
N GLN A 53 6.90 12.63 -2.95
CA GLN A 53 7.41 14.01 -2.98
C GLN A 53 6.81 14.86 -1.87
N VAL A 54 5.51 14.76 -1.63
CA VAL A 54 4.83 15.46 -0.51
C VAL A 54 5.41 15.00 0.82
N ALA A 55 5.53 13.69 1.07
CA ALA A 55 6.09 13.15 2.30
C ALA A 55 7.56 13.57 2.52
N GLU A 56 8.37 13.58 1.46
CA GLU A 56 9.78 14.00 1.52
C GLU A 56 9.93 15.51 1.75
N ALA A 57 9.06 16.34 1.19
CA ALA A 57 9.05 17.77 1.40
C ALA A 57 8.69 18.12 2.85
N ARG A 58 7.63 17.50 3.36
CA ARG A 58 7.13 17.71 4.73
C ARG A 58 8.06 17.15 5.81
N LYS A 59 8.56 15.92 5.63
CA LYS A 59 9.38 15.14 6.59
C LYS A 59 8.64 14.66 7.85
N ASP A 60 7.43 15.10 8.07
CA ASP A 60 6.51 14.72 9.16
C ASP A 60 5.42 13.74 8.72
N ALA A 61 5.49 13.21 7.50
CA ALA A 61 4.52 12.27 6.97
C ALA A 61 5.18 11.07 6.28
N ILE A 62 4.43 9.97 6.13
CA ILE A 62 4.85 8.77 5.41
C ILE A 62 3.76 8.34 4.42
N ALA A 63 4.15 7.96 3.20
CA ALA A 63 3.25 7.54 2.15
C ALA A 63 3.10 6.01 2.12
N PHE A 64 1.87 5.51 1.95
CA PHE A 64 1.57 4.09 1.79
C PHE A 64 1.09 3.82 0.38
N ILE A 65 1.79 2.95 -0.33
CA ILE A 65 1.65 2.73 -1.77
C ILE A 65 1.41 1.25 -2.07
N SER A 66 0.35 0.98 -2.83
CA SER A 66 0.05 -0.33 -3.41
C SER A 66 0.39 -0.33 -4.91
N PRO A 67 0.67 -1.50 -5.51
CA PRO A 67 0.86 -1.58 -6.96
C PRO A 67 -0.46 -1.28 -7.70
N TYR A 68 -0.38 -1.04 -9.02
CA TYR A 68 -1.59 -0.82 -9.82
C TYR A 68 -2.42 -2.12 -9.94
N ARG A 69 -3.74 -1.96 -10.08
CA ARG A 69 -4.66 -3.10 -10.09
C ARG A 69 -4.33 -4.13 -11.16
N GLY A 70 -3.96 -3.70 -12.36
CA GLY A 70 -3.63 -4.56 -13.49
C GLY A 70 -2.37 -5.42 -13.30
N SER A 71 -1.56 -5.17 -12.25
CA SER A 71 -0.46 -6.07 -11.89
C SER A 71 -0.93 -7.45 -11.42
N MET A 72 -2.19 -7.57 -11.02
CA MET A 72 -2.77 -8.79 -10.43
C MET A 72 -4.08 -9.22 -11.09
N ILE A 73 -4.90 -8.26 -11.55
CA ILE A 73 -6.27 -8.47 -11.95
C ILE A 73 -6.44 -7.99 -13.38
N THR A 74 -6.75 -8.90 -14.31
CA THR A 74 -6.83 -8.60 -15.74
C THR A 74 -8.25 -8.30 -16.21
N ASP A 75 -9.26 -8.90 -15.58
CA ASP A 75 -10.65 -8.67 -15.92
C ASP A 75 -11.31 -7.75 -14.88
N THR A 76 -11.88 -6.66 -15.36
CA THR A 76 -12.58 -5.67 -14.55
C THR A 76 -14.08 -5.60 -14.87
N THR A 77 -14.59 -6.44 -15.77
CA THR A 77 -16.01 -6.49 -16.16
C THR A 77 -16.86 -7.09 -15.05
N ASP A 78 -16.35 -8.10 -14.36
CA ASP A 78 -16.93 -8.66 -13.15
C ASP A 78 -16.13 -8.25 -11.91
N GLN A 79 -16.70 -7.35 -11.11
CA GLN A 79 -16.05 -6.86 -9.89
C GLN A 79 -16.04 -7.93 -8.78
N GLU A 80 -16.97 -8.89 -8.80
CA GLU A 80 -17.10 -9.92 -7.78
C GLU A 80 -16.21 -11.14 -8.05
N ALA A 81 -16.00 -11.48 -9.32
CA ALA A 81 -15.19 -12.63 -9.72
C ALA A 81 -14.17 -12.31 -10.83
N PRO A 82 -13.33 -11.28 -10.65
CA PRO A 82 -12.36 -10.90 -11.67
C PRO A 82 -11.29 -11.98 -11.82
N THR A 83 -10.72 -12.08 -13.02
CA THR A 83 -9.59 -12.99 -13.29
C THR A 83 -8.32 -12.47 -12.65
N VAL A 84 -7.70 -13.30 -11.85
CA VAL A 84 -6.41 -13.03 -11.19
C VAL A 84 -5.30 -13.74 -11.96
N LEU A 85 -4.16 -13.07 -12.13
CA LEU A 85 -2.96 -13.60 -12.77
C LEU A 85 -2.31 -14.73 -11.94
N SER A 86 -1.35 -15.43 -12.51
CA SER A 86 -0.55 -16.42 -11.76
C SER A 86 0.32 -15.72 -10.71
N ASP A 87 0.63 -16.41 -9.61
CA ASP A 87 1.49 -15.86 -8.54
C ASP A 87 2.89 -15.49 -9.02
N ALA A 88 3.41 -16.18 -10.04
CA ALA A 88 4.70 -15.86 -10.64
C ALA A 88 4.64 -14.53 -11.41
N ASP A 89 3.64 -14.37 -12.28
CA ASP A 89 3.44 -13.13 -13.07
C ASP A 89 3.17 -11.94 -12.14
N ILE A 90 2.37 -12.15 -11.09
CA ILE A 90 2.10 -11.10 -10.11
C ILE A 90 3.39 -10.66 -9.41
N THR A 91 4.25 -11.60 -9.01
CA THR A 91 5.52 -11.28 -8.36
C THR A 91 6.38 -10.39 -9.24
N ASP A 92 6.53 -10.74 -10.51
CA ASP A 92 7.32 -9.97 -11.47
C ASP A 92 6.68 -8.60 -11.73
N ASN A 93 5.39 -8.54 -12.01
CA ASN A 93 4.67 -7.29 -12.26
C ASN A 93 4.74 -6.30 -11.08
N VAL A 94 4.67 -6.80 -9.85
CA VAL A 94 4.75 -5.96 -8.64
C VAL A 94 6.17 -5.41 -8.46
N ILE A 95 7.18 -6.23 -8.68
CA ILE A 95 8.59 -5.80 -8.62
C ILE A 95 8.85 -4.74 -9.71
N ASP A 96 8.45 -5.00 -10.95
CA ASP A 96 8.62 -4.09 -12.10
C ASP A 96 7.88 -2.76 -11.89
N PHE A 97 6.76 -2.78 -11.18
CA PHE A 97 6.04 -1.55 -10.84
C PHE A 97 6.85 -0.67 -9.89
N PHE A 98 7.45 -1.24 -8.83
CA PHE A 98 8.15 -0.48 -7.80
C PHE A 98 9.61 -0.18 -8.13
N ASP A 99 10.26 -0.95 -9.02
CA ASP A 99 11.69 -0.81 -9.34
C ASP A 99 12.08 0.61 -9.79
N PRO A 100 11.31 1.30 -10.69
CA PRO A 100 11.64 2.66 -11.12
C PRO A 100 11.43 3.73 -10.04
N ILE A 101 10.76 3.42 -8.93
CA ILE A 101 10.52 4.40 -7.86
C ILE A 101 11.81 4.64 -7.07
N THR A 102 12.16 5.91 -6.97
CA THR A 102 13.37 6.35 -6.26
C THR A 102 13.39 5.84 -4.81
N SER A 103 14.59 5.47 -4.35
CA SER A 103 14.81 5.01 -2.97
C SER A 103 14.44 6.10 -1.98
N THR A 104 13.50 5.81 -1.08
CA THR A 104 13.02 6.74 -0.06
C THR A 104 12.64 6.01 1.22
N SER A 105 12.88 6.63 2.37
CA SER A 105 12.39 6.13 3.65
C SER A 105 11.00 6.68 4.01
N TYR A 106 10.47 7.60 3.21
CA TYR A 106 9.17 8.24 3.43
C TYR A 106 8.02 7.52 2.72
N ALA A 107 8.26 6.31 2.20
CA ALA A 107 7.23 5.48 1.61
C ALA A 107 7.29 4.04 2.11
N VAL A 108 6.14 3.38 2.12
CA VAL A 108 5.95 1.96 2.42
C VAL A 108 5.24 1.32 1.24
N PHE A 109 5.83 0.27 0.69
CA PHE A 109 5.31 -0.48 -0.45
C PHE A 109 4.72 -1.80 0.01
N ASP A 110 3.52 -2.13 -0.45
CA ASP A 110 2.86 -3.41 -0.17
C ASP A 110 2.75 -4.31 -1.38
N SER A 111 2.39 -5.58 -1.15
CA SER A 111 2.34 -6.59 -2.19
C SER A 111 0.99 -6.71 -2.90
N GLY A 112 -0.01 -5.83 -2.63
CA GLY A 112 -1.16 -5.86 -3.48
C GLY A 112 -2.56 -5.60 -2.94
N TYR A 113 -3.48 -6.56 -3.12
CA TYR A 113 -4.93 -6.37 -2.96
C TYR A 113 -5.55 -7.46 -2.09
N LYS A 114 -6.49 -7.06 -1.23
CA LYS A 114 -7.39 -7.95 -0.49
C LYS A 114 -8.77 -7.99 -1.13
N TYR A 115 -9.46 -9.12 -1.01
CA TYR A 115 -10.86 -9.29 -1.38
C TYR A 115 -11.73 -9.11 -0.15
N MET A 116 -12.67 -8.18 -0.19
CA MET A 116 -13.52 -7.84 0.94
C MET A 116 -14.95 -7.52 0.49
N PHE A 117 -15.88 -7.63 1.45
CA PHE A 117 -17.26 -7.21 1.25
C PHE A 117 -17.39 -5.69 1.33
N ASP A 118 -17.96 -5.09 0.30
CA ASP A 118 -18.31 -3.67 0.25
C ASP A 118 -19.79 -3.50 0.61
N ARG A 119 -20.04 -2.90 1.77
CA ARG A 119 -21.39 -2.66 2.28
C ARG A 119 -22.21 -1.69 1.41
N PHE A 120 -21.56 -0.77 0.73
CA PHE A 120 -22.23 0.26 -0.06
C PHE A 120 -22.78 -0.30 -1.38
N SER A 121 -22.01 -1.18 -2.03
CA SER A 121 -22.38 -1.84 -3.28
C SER A 121 -23.09 -3.17 -3.05
N ASN A 122 -23.15 -3.66 -1.81
CA ASN A 122 -23.68 -4.98 -1.43
C ASN A 122 -23.04 -6.11 -2.24
N GLY A 123 -21.74 -6.05 -2.47
CA GLY A 123 -20.97 -7.00 -3.26
C GLY A 123 -19.53 -7.13 -2.77
N PHE A 124 -18.81 -8.05 -3.34
CA PHE A 124 -17.40 -8.23 -3.02
C PHE A 124 -16.52 -7.54 -4.05
N ARG A 125 -15.37 -7.03 -3.61
CA ARG A 125 -14.38 -6.42 -4.50
C ARG A 125 -12.96 -6.53 -3.98
N TYR A 126 -11.99 -6.40 -4.88
CA TYR A 126 -10.60 -6.24 -4.52
C TYR A 126 -10.28 -4.78 -4.20
N VAL A 127 -9.64 -4.56 -3.04
CA VAL A 127 -9.25 -3.25 -2.52
C VAL A 127 -7.75 -3.27 -2.24
N PRO A 128 -7.00 -2.18 -2.58
CA PRO A 128 -5.57 -2.11 -2.32
C PRO A 128 -5.27 -2.10 -0.82
N LEU A 129 -4.10 -2.61 -0.45
CA LEU A 129 -3.70 -2.80 0.95
C LEU A 129 -3.11 -1.55 1.61
N ASN A 130 -2.81 -0.46 0.87
CA ASN A 130 -2.15 0.72 1.43
C ASN A 130 -2.91 1.31 2.63
N GLY A 131 -4.24 1.38 2.56
CA GLY A 131 -5.08 1.84 3.68
C GLY A 131 -5.01 0.91 4.89
N ASP A 132 -4.92 -0.40 4.68
CA ASP A 132 -4.78 -1.36 5.79
C ASP A 132 -3.44 -1.22 6.49
N ILE A 133 -2.35 -1.04 5.72
CA ILE A 133 -1.00 -0.91 6.29
C ILE A 133 -0.86 0.41 7.06
N GLY A 134 -1.39 1.51 6.52
CA GLY A 134 -1.51 2.76 7.29
C GLY A 134 -2.34 2.57 8.57
N GLY A 135 -3.47 1.87 8.48
CA GLY A 135 -4.29 1.52 9.64
C GLY A 135 -3.60 0.61 10.66
N LEU A 136 -2.72 -0.32 10.23
CA LEU A 136 -1.88 -1.12 11.13
C LEU A 136 -0.88 -0.24 11.88
N CYS A 137 -0.28 0.73 11.21
CA CYS A 137 0.61 1.70 11.83
C CYS A 137 -0.13 2.52 12.89
N ALA A 138 -1.24 3.15 12.52
CA ALA A 138 -2.06 3.93 13.46
C ALA A 138 -2.55 3.10 14.65
N ARG A 139 -3.01 1.87 14.41
CA ARG A 139 -3.43 0.96 15.50
C ARG A 139 -2.27 0.61 16.43
N THR A 140 -1.07 0.45 15.89
CA THR A 140 0.13 0.16 16.69
C THR A 140 0.52 1.38 17.54
N ASP A 141 0.41 2.59 16.99
CA ASP A 141 0.72 3.84 17.67
C ASP A 141 -0.25 4.11 18.83
N ILE A 142 -1.55 3.88 18.60
CA ILE A 142 -2.59 4.08 19.61
C ILE A 142 -2.51 3.05 20.75
N ASN A 143 -2.30 1.78 20.41
CA ASN A 143 -2.37 0.69 21.42
C ASN A 143 -1.04 0.40 22.08
N GLN A 144 0.07 0.82 21.47
CA GLN A 144 1.44 0.60 21.98
C GLN A 144 2.26 1.86 21.79
N PHE A 145 3.28 1.81 20.91
CA PHE A 145 4.17 2.95 20.67
C PHE A 145 4.72 2.91 19.23
N PRO A 146 5.14 4.08 18.66
CA PRO A 146 5.65 4.18 17.30
C PRO A 146 6.89 3.31 17.00
N TRP A 147 7.71 3.00 18.00
CA TRP A 147 8.90 2.16 17.82
C TRP A 147 8.63 0.68 17.66
N PHE A 148 7.39 0.21 17.86
CA PHE A 148 7.04 -1.18 17.57
C PHE A 148 6.76 -1.39 16.07
N SER A 149 7.25 -2.53 15.53
CA SER A 149 6.90 -2.93 14.16
C SER A 149 5.41 -3.21 14.04
N PRO A 150 4.72 -2.69 13.01
CA PRO A 150 3.31 -2.98 12.75
C PRO A 150 3.09 -4.37 12.14
N ALA A 151 4.16 -5.10 11.79
CA ALA A 151 4.13 -6.39 11.12
C ALA A 151 4.16 -7.59 12.09
N GLY A 152 3.95 -8.77 11.54
CA GLY A 152 4.05 -10.04 12.24
C GLY A 152 2.75 -10.48 12.90
N THR A 153 2.78 -11.66 13.53
CA THR A 153 1.59 -12.32 14.09
C THR A 153 0.91 -11.57 15.24
N ALA A 154 1.68 -10.75 15.97
CA ALA A 154 1.15 -10.02 17.11
C ALA A 154 0.38 -8.74 16.72
N ARG A 155 0.80 -8.06 15.65
CA ARG A 155 0.28 -6.72 15.29
C ARG A 155 -0.17 -6.60 13.84
N GLY A 156 0.38 -7.43 12.93
CA GLY A 156 0.20 -7.31 11.49
C GLY A 156 -1.13 -7.85 10.95
N ALA A 157 -2.07 -8.27 11.78
CA ALA A 157 -3.34 -8.84 11.33
C ALA A 157 -4.20 -7.80 10.58
N ILE A 158 -4.52 -8.12 9.32
CA ILE A 158 -5.40 -7.35 8.44
C ILE A 158 -6.83 -7.84 8.64
N LEU A 159 -7.71 -6.93 9.01
CA LEU A 159 -9.11 -7.22 9.26
C LEU A 159 -9.95 -7.03 7.99
N ASN A 160 -11.18 -7.57 8.01
CA ASN A 160 -12.13 -7.44 6.91
C ASN A 160 -11.57 -7.89 5.54
N ALA A 161 -10.79 -8.98 5.53
CA ALA A 161 -10.30 -9.59 4.33
C ALA A 161 -10.75 -11.05 4.26
N VAL A 162 -11.40 -11.44 3.16
CA VAL A 162 -11.83 -12.82 2.91
C VAL A 162 -10.68 -13.64 2.33
N LYS A 163 -9.97 -13.05 1.37
CA LYS A 163 -8.78 -13.64 0.74
C LYS A 163 -7.88 -12.54 0.19
N LEU A 164 -6.66 -12.90 -0.16
CA LEU A 164 -5.75 -12.06 -0.92
C LEU A 164 -5.89 -12.34 -2.42
N ALA A 165 -5.61 -11.35 -3.27
CA ALA A 165 -5.43 -11.55 -4.70
C ALA A 165 -4.17 -12.39 -4.98
N TYR A 166 -3.16 -12.26 -4.12
CA TYR A 166 -1.86 -12.88 -4.25
C TYR A 166 -1.35 -13.32 -2.87
N ASN A 167 -0.98 -14.60 -2.74
CA ASN A 167 -0.40 -15.14 -1.51
C ASN A 167 1.01 -15.69 -1.79
N PRO A 168 2.06 -14.88 -1.63
CA PRO A 168 3.41 -15.24 -2.03
C PRO A 168 3.97 -16.45 -1.23
N ASN A 169 4.58 -17.39 -1.94
CA ASN A 169 5.37 -18.45 -1.33
C ASN A 169 6.68 -17.90 -0.74
N LYS A 170 7.51 -18.78 -0.13
CA LYS A 170 8.74 -18.34 0.52
C LYS A 170 9.71 -17.62 -0.43
N GLU A 171 9.96 -18.18 -1.61
CA GLU A 171 10.87 -17.61 -2.61
C GLU A 171 10.35 -16.24 -3.11
N GLN A 172 9.07 -16.16 -3.41
CA GLN A 172 8.42 -14.93 -3.83
C GLN A 172 8.48 -13.85 -2.75
N ARG A 173 8.26 -14.21 -1.47
CA ARG A 173 8.41 -13.28 -0.34
C ARG A 173 9.83 -12.75 -0.22
N ASP A 174 10.83 -13.62 -0.38
CA ASP A 174 12.24 -13.23 -0.30
C ASP A 174 12.59 -12.26 -1.45
N ARG A 175 12.08 -12.49 -2.66
CA ARG A 175 12.23 -11.58 -3.81
C ARG A 175 11.56 -10.22 -3.56
N LEU A 176 10.29 -10.21 -3.15
CA LEU A 176 9.55 -8.99 -2.83
C LEU A 176 10.27 -8.18 -1.74
N TYR A 177 10.66 -8.84 -0.65
CA TYR A 177 11.33 -8.18 0.47
C TYR A 177 12.71 -7.64 0.11
N SER A 178 13.45 -8.31 -0.77
CA SER A 178 14.70 -7.80 -1.33
C SER A 178 14.49 -6.56 -2.21
N SER A 179 13.33 -6.46 -2.87
CA SER A 179 12.91 -5.32 -3.70
C SER A 179 12.18 -4.23 -2.90
N ARG A 180 12.32 -4.20 -1.58
CA ARG A 180 11.72 -3.19 -0.66
C ARG A 180 10.20 -3.25 -0.53
N ILE A 181 9.58 -4.35 -0.95
CA ILE A 181 8.13 -4.54 -0.94
C ILE A 181 7.77 -5.40 0.26
N ASN A 182 6.78 -4.99 1.04
CA ASN A 182 6.33 -5.72 2.21
C ASN A 182 5.31 -6.79 1.83
N PRO A 183 5.62 -8.08 1.95
CA PRO A 183 4.68 -9.13 1.66
C PRO A 183 3.51 -9.11 2.66
N VAL A 184 2.30 -9.21 2.13
CA VAL A 184 1.10 -9.56 2.90
C VAL A 184 0.76 -10.99 2.58
N ILE A 185 0.58 -11.83 3.60
CA ILE A 185 0.42 -13.28 3.45
C ILE A 185 -0.82 -13.77 4.18
N PHE A 186 -1.37 -14.89 3.72
CA PHE A 186 -2.27 -15.71 4.51
C PHE A 186 -1.46 -16.78 5.25
N SER A 187 -1.59 -16.81 6.57
CA SER A 187 -0.97 -17.81 7.43
C SER A 187 -2.04 -18.63 8.14
N PRO A 188 -2.03 -19.98 8.00
CA PRO A 188 -2.94 -20.84 8.74
C PRO A 188 -2.85 -20.56 10.25
N GLY A 189 -3.97 -20.34 10.88
CA GLY A 189 -4.07 -20.05 12.32
C GLY A 189 -3.88 -18.57 12.71
N SER A 190 -3.25 -17.74 11.87
CA SER A 190 -3.07 -16.29 12.13
C SER A 190 -3.85 -15.40 11.17
N GLY A 191 -4.42 -15.98 10.10
CA GLY A 191 -5.17 -15.23 9.09
C GLY A 191 -4.27 -14.43 8.14
N ILE A 192 -4.81 -13.34 7.62
CA ILE A 192 -4.09 -12.44 6.70
C ILE A 192 -3.28 -11.44 7.53
N LEU A 193 -1.99 -11.32 7.24
CA LEU A 193 -1.10 -10.46 8.00
C LEU A 193 -0.01 -9.81 7.14
N LEU A 194 0.40 -8.61 7.55
CA LEU A 194 1.58 -7.95 7.06
C LEU A 194 2.83 -8.67 7.61
N PHE A 195 3.68 -9.16 6.71
CA PHE A 195 4.86 -9.97 7.09
C PHE A 195 6.16 -9.18 7.08
N GLY A 196 6.26 -8.12 6.26
CA GLY A 196 7.41 -7.23 6.16
C GLY A 196 7.19 -5.88 6.82
N ASP A 197 8.27 -5.19 7.20
CA ASP A 197 8.26 -3.89 7.86
C ASP A 197 9.30 -2.91 7.27
N LYS A 198 9.60 -3.03 5.98
CA LYS A 198 10.54 -2.15 5.27
C LYS A 198 9.86 -0.87 4.76
N THR A 199 10.65 0.20 4.75
CA THR A 199 10.37 1.38 3.92
C THR A 199 10.87 1.17 2.49
N GLY A 200 10.58 2.09 1.57
CA GLY A 200 11.13 2.10 0.21
C GLY A 200 12.63 2.43 0.13
N TYR A 201 13.36 2.42 1.25
CA TYR A 201 14.78 2.74 1.27
C TYR A 201 15.64 1.55 0.84
N ALA A 202 16.50 1.77 -0.17
CA ALA A 202 17.27 0.69 -0.79
C ALA A 202 18.56 0.32 -0.05
N LYS A 203 19.11 1.25 0.75
CA LYS A 203 20.37 1.00 1.49
C LYS A 203 20.08 0.45 2.88
N ALA A 204 20.96 -0.43 3.37
CA ALA A 204 20.88 -0.89 4.76
C ALA A 204 21.09 0.29 5.71
N SER A 205 20.07 0.61 6.49
CA SER A 205 20.05 1.74 7.43
C SER A 205 18.95 1.50 8.46
N ALA A 206 19.01 2.20 9.59
CA ALA A 206 17.90 2.20 10.55
C ALA A 206 16.58 2.69 9.91
N PHE A 207 16.66 3.60 8.93
CA PHE A 207 15.51 4.15 8.21
C PHE A 207 14.93 3.22 7.12
N ASP A 208 15.48 2.02 6.93
CA ASP A 208 14.87 1.00 6.11
C ASP A 208 13.67 0.31 6.81
N ARG A 209 13.38 0.67 8.07
CA ARG A 209 12.30 0.13 8.90
C ARG A 209 11.17 1.11 9.12
N ILE A 210 9.93 0.62 8.96
CA ILE A 210 8.71 1.41 9.14
C ILE A 210 8.63 2.00 10.56
N ASN A 211 8.93 1.21 11.59
CA ASN A 211 8.87 1.67 12.97
C ASN A 211 9.88 2.78 13.28
N VAL A 212 11.08 2.70 12.73
CA VAL A 212 12.08 3.76 12.90
C VAL A 212 11.64 5.04 12.18
N ARG A 213 11.16 4.94 10.93
CA ARG A 213 10.66 6.12 10.22
C ARG A 213 9.48 6.76 10.94
N ARG A 214 8.52 5.96 11.44
CA ARG A 214 7.39 6.48 12.22
C ARG A 214 7.83 7.22 13.49
N LEU A 215 8.81 6.68 14.22
CA LEU A 215 9.34 7.34 15.41
C LEU A 215 9.86 8.77 15.13
N PHE A 216 10.31 9.05 13.91
CA PHE A 216 10.86 10.35 13.53
C PHE A 216 9.88 11.28 12.78
N ILE A 217 8.61 10.91 12.71
CA ILE A 217 7.53 11.80 12.23
C ILE A 217 6.65 12.32 13.36
N PHE A 218 6.82 11.80 14.60
CA PHE A 218 6.13 12.25 15.81
C PHE A 218 6.96 13.18 16.67
#